data_36554438f335c16a8094351e8b87fbe8
#
_entry.id   36554438f335c16a8094351e8b87fbe8
#
_cell.length_a   1.000
_cell.length_b   1.000
_cell.length_c   1.000
_cell.angle_alpha   90.00
_cell.angle_beta   90.00
_cell.angle_gamma   90.00
#
_symmetry.space_group_name_H-M   'P 1'
#
loop_
_entity.id
_entity.type
_entity.pdbx_description
1 polymer ?
#
loop_
_entity_poly.entity_id
_entity_poly.type
_entity_poly.pdbx_seq_one_letter_code
_entity_poly.pdbx_strand_id
1 'polypeptide(L)'
;MTQLRVGVDVGGTNTDAVLLHGNTVLATAKHPTTPDVASGISGAIGDVISQSGAMPGDIEAVMLGTTHFLNALIEHRNLMPVGILRLCGQATGSAPPMCGWPQDLAEKVGHYAKLLPGGFEFDGRAIEPLNEAALRDACAQMQDKRLLSVAITGVFSALRPEQEAEARAIVQDAMPDAYVSISSEIGRLGLLERENATILNACLRDLSAHAITAYEASLQAIELDCPLYISQNDGTLMSAARAREFPVMTFASGPTNSMRGAAFLSGIENAIVVDIGGTTTDVGVLMNGMPRETSAVVEVAGVRTNFRMPDVYSVGLGGGSIVRSDAVSVGPDSVGHALMEKALCFGGDTTTATDIVAALGQVAFGQPVDLDASLVAQVDQQMRGIIDDMVDRVRLSADPIPVILVGGGSILVHHPIEGASRILRPEHFGAANAVGAAMSQVSGEVDRTLKLNGRPRSAAVEEVKEQAHQACIDAGALAESIEILDIEHMALAYLTEDACRIRVKAVGELAK
;
A
#
# COMPACT_ATOMS: atom_id res chain seq x y z
N MET A 1 27.92 11.74 9.52
CA MET A 1 27.00 12.87 9.40
C MET A 1 25.63 12.38 9.80
N THR A 2 24.90 13.16 10.54
CA THR A 2 23.66 12.81 11.22
C THR A 2 22.51 12.70 10.21
N GLN A 3 22.01 11.48 9.98
CA GLN A 3 20.89 11.26 9.08
C GLN A 3 19.56 11.50 9.82
N LEU A 4 19.03 12.72 9.73
CA LEU A 4 17.70 13.03 10.23
C LEU A 4 16.65 12.75 9.14
N ARG A 5 15.70 11.84 9.43
CA ARG A 5 14.62 11.46 8.54
C ARG A 5 13.28 11.63 9.23
N VAL A 6 12.32 12.20 8.53
CA VAL A 6 10.95 12.32 9.04
C VAL A 6 10.09 11.28 8.36
N GLY A 7 9.45 10.43 9.16
CA GLY A 7 8.38 9.55 8.69
C GLY A 7 7.03 10.12 9.06
N VAL A 8 6.09 10.05 8.15
CA VAL A 8 4.71 10.47 8.36
C VAL A 8 3.79 9.35 7.89
N ASP A 9 2.78 9.04 8.68
CA ASP A 9 1.69 8.17 8.25
C ASP A 9 0.36 8.92 8.32
N VAL A 10 -0.31 9.03 7.19
CA VAL A 10 -1.61 9.68 7.06
C VAL A 10 -2.70 8.63 7.10
N GLY A 11 -3.21 8.39 8.31
CA GLY A 11 -4.35 7.50 8.52
C GLY A 11 -5.70 8.19 8.40
N GLY A 12 -6.77 7.42 8.44
CA GLY A 12 -8.14 7.95 8.39
C GLY A 12 -8.56 8.75 9.63
N THR A 13 -7.86 8.58 10.76
CA THR A 13 -8.19 9.20 12.06
C THR A 13 -7.14 10.20 12.49
N ASN A 14 -5.86 9.83 12.37
CA ASN A 14 -4.72 10.64 12.79
C ASN A 14 -3.63 10.63 11.73
N THR A 15 -2.85 11.70 11.71
CA THR A 15 -1.57 11.81 11.03
C THR A 15 -0.48 11.66 12.09
N ASP A 16 0.29 10.61 12.00
CA ASP A 16 1.41 10.32 12.90
C ASP A 16 2.72 10.77 12.24
N ALA A 17 3.60 11.40 13.00
CA ALA A 17 4.94 11.74 12.54
C ALA A 17 6.01 11.26 13.53
N VAL A 18 7.18 10.95 12.99
CA VAL A 18 8.38 10.58 13.75
C VAL A 18 9.59 11.27 13.15
N LEU A 19 10.50 11.70 14.02
CA LEU A 19 11.85 12.09 13.62
C LEU A 19 12.82 11.01 14.07
N LEU A 20 13.53 10.43 13.10
CA LEU A 20 14.60 9.46 13.33
C LEU A 20 15.98 10.10 13.14
N HIS A 21 16.93 9.70 13.98
CA HIS A 21 18.35 9.91 13.81
C HIS A 21 19.05 8.55 13.73
N GLY A 22 19.39 8.11 12.54
CA GLY A 22 19.82 6.72 12.32
C GLY A 22 18.75 5.75 12.82
N ASN A 23 19.10 4.93 13.81
CA ASN A 23 18.18 3.95 14.41
C ASN A 23 17.51 4.45 15.71
N THR A 24 17.56 5.74 16.00
CA THR A 24 17.00 6.29 17.25
C THR A 24 15.81 7.18 16.95
N VAL A 25 14.69 6.94 17.65
CA VAL A 25 13.53 7.82 17.63
C VAL A 25 13.82 9.04 18.52
N LEU A 26 13.87 10.24 17.92
CA LEU A 26 14.11 11.48 18.66
C LEU A 26 12.81 12.13 19.16
N ALA A 27 11.75 12.09 18.33
CA ALA A 27 10.46 12.66 18.66
C ALA A 27 9.34 11.93 17.93
N THR A 28 8.14 11.94 18.49
CA THR A 28 6.92 11.47 17.85
C THR A 28 5.81 12.48 18.05
N ALA A 29 4.96 12.68 17.06
CA ALA A 29 3.79 13.54 17.16
C ALA A 29 2.57 12.86 16.54
N LYS A 30 1.38 13.25 17.02
CA LYS A 30 0.11 12.74 16.52
C LYS A 30 -0.84 13.92 16.35
N HIS A 31 -1.33 14.12 15.14
CA HIS A 31 -2.35 15.12 14.82
C HIS A 31 -3.65 14.47 14.34
N PRO A 32 -4.82 15.02 14.64
CA PRO A 32 -6.05 14.59 13.99
C PRO A 32 -5.94 14.76 12.46
N THR A 33 -6.39 13.77 11.70
CA THR A 33 -6.50 13.92 10.24
C THR A 33 -7.61 14.93 9.93
N THR A 34 -7.26 15.94 9.15
CA THR A 34 -8.18 16.98 8.69
C THR A 34 -8.62 16.71 7.26
N PRO A 35 -9.76 17.27 6.79
CA PRO A 35 -10.16 17.19 5.38
C PRO A 35 -9.09 17.73 4.43
N ASP A 36 -8.32 18.71 4.85
CA ASP A 36 -7.08 19.15 4.22
C ASP A 36 -5.90 18.34 4.79
N VAL A 37 -5.60 17.25 4.14
CA VAL A 37 -4.51 16.32 4.55
C VAL A 37 -3.16 17.05 4.68
N ALA A 38 -2.90 18.05 3.85
CA ALA A 38 -1.64 18.78 3.82
C ALA A 38 -1.37 19.54 5.13
N SER A 39 -2.40 20.12 5.76
CA SER A 39 -2.26 20.83 7.04
C SER A 39 -1.95 19.87 8.19
N GLY A 40 -2.53 18.67 8.19
CA GLY A 40 -2.20 17.61 9.16
C GLY A 40 -0.73 17.17 9.06
N ILE A 41 -0.22 17.01 7.84
CA ILE A 41 1.17 16.65 7.58
C ILE A 41 2.12 17.73 8.09
N SER A 42 1.94 18.99 7.69
CA SER A 42 2.81 20.09 8.11
C SER A 42 2.77 20.31 9.62
N GLY A 43 1.60 20.16 10.26
CA GLY A 43 1.45 20.25 11.71
C GLY A 43 2.24 19.16 12.44
N ALA A 44 2.05 17.89 12.06
CA ALA A 44 2.73 16.76 12.68
C ALA A 44 4.27 16.83 12.50
N ILE A 45 4.74 17.22 11.30
CA ILE A 45 6.18 17.44 11.05
C ILE A 45 6.73 18.61 11.88
N GLY A 46 6.02 19.73 11.92
CA GLY A 46 6.41 20.89 12.73
C GLY A 46 6.59 20.54 14.21
N ASP A 47 5.71 19.71 14.75
CA ASP A 47 5.79 19.25 16.13
C ASP A 47 7.01 18.38 16.41
N VAL A 48 7.33 17.40 15.57
CA VAL A 48 8.53 16.54 15.80
C VAL A 48 9.82 17.32 15.67
N ILE A 49 9.89 18.30 14.75
CA ILE A 49 11.02 19.22 14.62
C ILE A 49 11.16 20.08 15.89
N SER A 50 10.07 20.69 16.34
CA SER A 50 10.06 21.53 17.55
C SER A 50 10.44 20.75 18.80
N GLN A 51 9.91 19.54 19.00
CA GLN A 51 10.18 18.68 20.16
C GLN A 51 11.64 18.21 20.20
N SER A 52 12.22 17.91 19.03
CA SER A 52 13.60 17.44 18.95
C SER A 52 14.66 18.55 19.01
N GLY A 53 14.27 19.79 18.72
CA GLY A 53 15.20 20.91 18.54
C GLY A 53 16.02 20.82 17.24
N ALA A 54 15.66 19.96 16.29
CA ALA A 54 16.30 19.87 14.98
C ALA A 54 16.04 21.13 14.15
N MET A 55 16.98 21.47 13.26
CA MET A 55 16.76 22.54 12.29
C MET A 55 16.14 21.97 11.01
N PRO A 56 15.21 22.68 10.34
CA PRO A 56 14.64 22.23 9.06
C PRO A 56 15.70 21.82 8.04
N GLY A 57 16.80 22.53 7.94
CA GLY A 57 17.91 22.25 7.01
C GLY A 57 18.74 20.99 7.34
N ASP A 58 18.53 20.38 8.51
CA ASP A 58 19.20 19.12 8.88
C ASP A 58 18.38 17.88 8.45
N ILE A 59 17.14 18.07 8.01
CA ILE A 59 16.27 16.99 7.55
C ILE A 59 16.67 16.58 6.14
N GLU A 60 17.10 15.32 5.99
CA GLU A 60 17.56 14.78 4.71
C GLU A 60 16.41 14.38 3.78
N ALA A 61 15.32 13.86 4.32
CA ALA A 61 14.15 13.43 3.55
C ALA A 61 12.90 13.29 4.42
N VAL A 62 11.75 13.42 3.77
CA VAL A 62 10.43 13.07 4.34
C VAL A 62 9.89 11.84 3.63
N MET A 63 9.47 10.84 4.40
CA MET A 63 8.85 9.60 3.95
C MET A 63 7.39 9.57 4.39
N LEU A 64 6.49 9.43 3.44
CA LEU A 64 5.05 9.52 3.70
C LEU A 64 4.35 8.20 3.34
N GLY A 65 3.69 7.58 4.34
CA GLY A 65 2.68 6.55 4.15
C GLY A 65 1.30 7.20 4.02
N THR A 66 0.47 6.70 3.11
CA THR A 66 -0.87 7.24 2.93
C THR A 66 -1.84 6.18 2.41
N THR A 67 -3.04 6.15 3.00
CA THR A 67 -4.18 5.37 2.50
C THR A 67 -5.14 6.20 1.64
N HIS A 68 -4.77 7.45 1.30
CA HIS A 68 -5.65 8.41 0.63
C HIS A 68 -6.24 7.88 -0.68
N PHE A 69 -5.42 7.24 -1.52
CA PHE A 69 -5.86 6.72 -2.83
C PHE A 69 -6.76 5.49 -2.69
N LEU A 70 -6.48 4.61 -1.73
CA LEU A 70 -7.34 3.47 -1.42
C LEU A 70 -8.70 3.93 -0.88
N ASN A 71 -8.71 4.90 0.03
CA ASN A 71 -9.95 5.44 0.59
C ASN A 71 -10.79 6.13 -0.50
N ALA A 72 -10.18 6.90 -1.40
CA ALA A 72 -10.88 7.51 -2.54
C ALA A 72 -11.55 6.46 -3.44
N LEU A 73 -10.88 5.31 -3.65
CA LEU A 73 -11.42 4.21 -4.41
C LEU A 73 -12.60 3.52 -3.69
N ILE A 74 -12.46 3.22 -2.40
CA ILE A 74 -13.53 2.59 -1.58
C ILE A 74 -14.75 3.50 -1.48
N GLU A 75 -14.54 4.81 -1.33
CA GLU A 75 -15.61 5.80 -1.21
C GLU A 75 -16.13 6.29 -2.57
N HIS A 76 -15.54 5.82 -3.67
CA HIS A 76 -15.87 6.22 -5.04
C HIS A 76 -15.78 7.74 -5.24
N ARG A 77 -14.81 8.41 -4.61
CA ARG A 77 -14.62 9.88 -4.69
C ARG A 77 -13.40 10.25 -5.52
N ASN A 78 -13.52 11.35 -6.28
CA ASN A 78 -12.42 11.91 -7.06
C ASN A 78 -11.79 10.92 -8.06
N LEU A 79 -12.58 9.99 -8.59
CA LEU A 79 -12.16 9.05 -9.61
C LEU A 79 -12.38 9.63 -11.00
N MET A 80 -11.37 9.53 -11.86
CA MET A 80 -11.50 9.91 -13.27
C MET A 80 -12.27 8.86 -14.06
N PRO A 81 -13.09 9.28 -15.05
CA PRO A 81 -13.56 8.38 -16.08
C PRO A 81 -12.41 7.95 -16.99
N VAL A 82 -12.35 6.65 -17.32
CA VAL A 82 -11.24 6.01 -18.04
C VAL A 82 -11.67 5.53 -19.41
N GLY A 83 -10.82 5.79 -20.41
CA GLY A 83 -10.84 5.12 -21.71
C GLY A 83 -10.00 3.84 -21.66
N ILE A 84 -10.61 2.69 -21.91
CA ILE A 84 -9.97 1.38 -21.79
C ILE A 84 -9.67 0.84 -23.17
N LEU A 85 -8.38 0.56 -23.45
CA LEU A 85 -7.93 0.01 -24.71
C LEU A 85 -7.26 -1.34 -24.46
N ARG A 86 -7.83 -2.42 -25.02
CA ARG A 86 -7.23 -3.75 -24.94
C ARG A 86 -6.70 -4.19 -26.29
N LEU A 87 -5.40 -4.45 -26.35
CA LEU A 87 -4.69 -4.98 -27.53
C LEU A 87 -4.80 -6.52 -27.51
N CYS A 88 -5.75 -7.08 -28.26
CA CYS A 88 -6.07 -8.50 -28.16
C CYS A 88 -6.62 -9.11 -29.47
N GLY A 89 -6.79 -8.33 -30.52
CA GLY A 89 -7.53 -8.77 -31.67
C GLY A 89 -8.93 -9.31 -31.27
N GLN A 90 -9.25 -10.53 -31.71
CA GLN A 90 -10.51 -11.20 -31.34
C GLN A 90 -10.39 -12.18 -30.17
N ALA A 91 -9.17 -12.33 -29.61
CA ALA A 91 -8.85 -13.43 -28.69
C ALA A 91 -9.61 -13.41 -27.34
N THR A 92 -10.09 -12.24 -26.87
CA THR A 92 -10.66 -12.08 -25.52
C THR A 92 -12.07 -11.49 -25.50
N GLY A 93 -12.77 -11.55 -26.61
CA GLY A 93 -14.12 -10.94 -26.73
C GLY A 93 -15.18 -11.49 -25.77
N SER A 94 -15.01 -12.72 -25.26
CA SER A 94 -15.93 -13.33 -24.29
C SER A 94 -15.78 -12.79 -22.85
N ALA A 95 -14.68 -12.10 -22.55
CA ALA A 95 -14.42 -11.50 -21.25
C ALA A 95 -14.17 -9.99 -21.42
N PRO A 96 -15.23 -9.17 -21.45
CA PRO A 96 -15.08 -7.73 -21.68
C PRO A 96 -14.26 -7.05 -20.55
N PRO A 97 -13.64 -5.90 -20.81
CA PRO A 97 -13.04 -5.07 -19.77
C PRO A 97 -14.01 -4.84 -18.61
N MET A 98 -13.47 -4.79 -17.39
CA MET A 98 -14.24 -4.62 -16.13
C MET A 98 -15.22 -5.78 -15.84
N CYS A 99 -15.02 -6.96 -16.43
CA CYS A 99 -15.80 -8.15 -16.11
C CYS A 99 -15.66 -8.49 -14.62
N GLY A 100 -16.78 -8.60 -13.92
CA GLY A 100 -16.83 -8.92 -12.48
C GLY A 100 -16.57 -7.73 -11.53
N TRP A 101 -16.55 -6.50 -12.03
CA TRP A 101 -16.48 -5.32 -11.18
C TRP A 101 -17.79 -5.06 -10.43
N PRO A 102 -17.77 -4.43 -9.24
CA PRO A 102 -18.95 -3.83 -8.64
C PRO A 102 -19.59 -2.84 -9.62
N GLN A 103 -20.92 -2.92 -9.76
CA GLN A 103 -21.64 -2.18 -10.80
C GLN A 103 -21.47 -0.65 -10.65
N ASP A 104 -21.58 -0.14 -9.44
CA ASP A 104 -21.48 1.28 -9.11
C ASP A 104 -20.08 1.86 -9.41
N LEU A 105 -19.02 1.09 -9.13
CA LEU A 105 -17.66 1.47 -9.47
C LEU A 105 -17.44 1.40 -10.99
N ALA A 106 -17.95 0.37 -11.66
CA ALA A 106 -17.86 0.20 -13.10
C ALA A 106 -18.53 1.36 -13.86
N GLU A 107 -19.73 1.77 -13.42
CA GLU A 107 -20.45 2.91 -14.00
C GLU A 107 -19.71 4.24 -13.82
N LYS A 108 -18.99 4.38 -12.70
CA LYS A 108 -18.24 5.61 -12.39
C LYS A 108 -16.95 5.74 -13.18
N VAL A 109 -16.26 4.64 -13.42
CA VAL A 109 -14.92 4.62 -14.03
C VAL A 109 -14.97 4.29 -15.52
N GLY A 110 -15.80 3.34 -15.95
CA GLY A 110 -15.79 2.76 -17.29
C GLY A 110 -16.64 3.52 -18.31
N HIS A 111 -16.12 4.58 -18.89
CA HIS A 111 -16.87 5.41 -19.85
C HIS A 111 -16.65 5.08 -21.32
N TYR A 112 -15.57 4.34 -21.62
CA TYR A 112 -15.23 3.89 -22.96
C TYR A 112 -14.36 2.66 -22.89
N ALA A 113 -14.68 1.63 -23.67
CA ALA A 113 -13.86 0.44 -23.80
C ALA A 113 -13.80 -0.02 -25.24
N LYS A 114 -12.61 -0.35 -25.75
CA LYS A 114 -12.42 -0.84 -27.13
C LYS A 114 -11.38 -1.96 -27.17
N LEU A 115 -11.74 -3.05 -27.81
CA LEU A 115 -10.83 -4.13 -28.18
C LEU A 115 -10.20 -3.76 -29.50
N LEU A 116 -8.89 -3.80 -29.59
CA LEU A 116 -8.09 -3.35 -30.74
C LEU A 116 -7.20 -4.48 -31.26
N PRO A 117 -6.84 -4.45 -32.55
CA PRO A 117 -5.80 -5.33 -33.09
C PRO A 117 -4.51 -5.17 -32.30
N GLY A 118 -3.85 -6.29 -31.99
CA GLY A 118 -2.61 -6.33 -31.22
C GLY A 118 -2.58 -7.53 -30.26
N GLY A 119 -1.64 -7.48 -29.31
CA GLY A 119 -1.39 -8.53 -28.34
C GLY A 119 -0.46 -9.62 -28.87
N PHE A 120 -0.02 -10.46 -27.94
CA PHE A 120 0.90 -11.56 -28.23
C PHE A 120 0.30 -12.89 -27.77
N GLU A 121 0.73 -13.97 -28.40
CA GLU A 121 0.54 -15.32 -27.91
C GLU A 121 1.50 -15.61 -26.74
N PHE A 122 1.24 -16.68 -26.02
CA PHE A 122 2.09 -17.12 -24.91
C PHE A 122 3.56 -17.40 -25.34
N ASP A 123 3.78 -17.75 -26.61
CA ASP A 123 5.11 -18.00 -27.21
C ASP A 123 5.79 -16.73 -27.76
N GLY A 124 5.15 -15.57 -27.62
CA GLY A 124 5.65 -14.27 -28.02
C GLY A 124 5.42 -13.91 -29.48
N ARG A 125 4.70 -14.72 -30.28
CA ARG A 125 4.22 -14.32 -31.61
C ARG A 125 3.11 -13.28 -31.45
N ALA A 126 3.08 -12.27 -32.33
CA ALA A 126 1.97 -11.33 -32.34
C ALA A 126 0.65 -12.03 -32.73
N ILE A 127 -0.41 -11.82 -31.97
CA ILE A 127 -1.77 -12.23 -32.35
C ILE A 127 -2.17 -11.46 -33.60
N GLU A 128 -2.03 -10.13 -33.55
CA GLU A 128 -2.21 -9.22 -34.67
C GLU A 128 -1.15 -8.10 -34.61
N PRO A 129 -0.80 -7.48 -35.73
CA PRO A 129 -0.02 -6.25 -35.73
C PRO A 129 -0.82 -5.12 -35.03
N LEU A 130 -0.10 -4.22 -34.36
CA LEU A 130 -0.73 -3.01 -33.82
C LEU A 130 -1.32 -2.18 -34.98
N ASN A 131 -2.52 -1.67 -34.81
CA ASN A 131 -3.21 -0.86 -35.82
C ASN A 131 -3.29 0.60 -35.38
N GLU A 132 -2.35 1.41 -35.87
CA GLU A 132 -2.28 2.84 -35.54
C GLU A 132 -3.58 3.60 -35.91
N ALA A 133 -4.18 3.32 -37.08
CA ALA A 133 -5.41 4.00 -37.49
C ALA A 133 -6.57 3.71 -36.53
N ALA A 134 -6.70 2.45 -36.07
CA ALA A 134 -7.73 2.08 -35.09
C ALA A 134 -7.47 2.71 -33.71
N LEU A 135 -6.21 2.90 -33.32
CA LEU A 135 -5.84 3.61 -32.08
C LEU A 135 -6.19 5.10 -32.19
N ARG A 136 -5.83 5.77 -33.30
CA ARG A 136 -6.17 7.19 -33.52
C ARG A 136 -7.69 7.43 -33.58
N ASP A 137 -8.45 6.52 -34.19
CA ASP A 137 -9.91 6.57 -34.17
C ASP A 137 -10.46 6.41 -32.74
N ALA A 138 -9.88 5.51 -31.94
CA ALA A 138 -10.25 5.39 -30.52
C ALA A 138 -9.93 6.66 -29.73
N CYS A 139 -8.78 7.30 -29.99
CA CYS A 139 -8.41 8.58 -29.37
C CYS A 139 -9.43 9.68 -29.71
N ALA A 140 -9.83 9.81 -30.98
CA ALA A 140 -10.84 10.78 -31.39
C ALA A 140 -12.18 10.55 -30.65
N GLN A 141 -12.63 9.30 -30.54
CA GLN A 141 -13.84 8.95 -29.78
C GLN A 141 -13.74 9.26 -28.29
N MET A 142 -12.54 9.07 -27.68
CA MET A 142 -12.30 9.45 -26.29
C MET A 142 -12.25 10.96 -26.09
N GLN A 143 -11.68 11.71 -27.02
CA GLN A 143 -11.70 13.18 -27.01
C GLN A 143 -13.12 13.75 -27.10
N ASP A 144 -13.98 13.19 -27.98
CA ASP A 144 -15.41 13.55 -28.06
C ASP A 144 -16.13 13.35 -26.73
N LYS A 145 -15.72 12.35 -25.96
CA LYS A 145 -16.21 12.07 -24.61
C LYS A 145 -15.47 12.85 -23.50
N ARG A 146 -14.49 13.65 -23.83
CA ARG A 146 -13.63 14.41 -22.90
C ARG A 146 -12.91 13.54 -21.87
N LEU A 147 -12.49 12.35 -22.27
CA LEU A 147 -11.71 11.46 -21.40
C LEU A 147 -10.24 11.89 -21.44
N LEU A 148 -9.68 12.09 -20.27
CA LEU A 148 -8.26 12.48 -20.07
C LEU A 148 -7.43 11.38 -19.40
N SER A 149 -8.02 10.22 -19.14
CA SER A 149 -7.28 9.08 -18.57
C SER A 149 -7.49 7.84 -19.42
N VAL A 150 -6.39 7.17 -19.78
CA VAL A 150 -6.39 6.02 -20.68
C VAL A 150 -5.64 4.86 -20.03
N ALA A 151 -6.27 3.70 -20.00
CA ALA A 151 -5.68 2.43 -19.61
C ALA A 151 -5.46 1.55 -20.84
N ILE A 152 -4.22 1.13 -21.09
CA ILE A 152 -3.85 0.26 -22.22
C ILE A 152 -3.38 -1.09 -21.65
N THR A 153 -3.98 -2.18 -22.15
CA THR A 153 -3.62 -3.54 -21.74
C THR A 153 -3.49 -4.43 -22.96
N GLY A 154 -2.35 -5.12 -23.10
CA GLY A 154 -2.14 -6.10 -24.14
C GLY A 154 -2.17 -7.54 -23.63
N VAL A 155 -2.70 -8.47 -24.42
CA VAL A 155 -2.55 -9.90 -24.14
C VAL A 155 -1.06 -10.24 -24.09
N PHE A 156 -0.60 -10.90 -23.03
CA PHE A 156 0.81 -11.22 -22.76
C PHE A 156 1.80 -10.04 -22.80
N SER A 157 1.35 -8.81 -22.63
CA SER A 157 2.25 -7.63 -22.61
C SER A 157 3.22 -7.63 -21.41
N ALA A 158 2.89 -8.34 -20.32
CA ALA A 158 3.85 -8.55 -19.24
C ALA A 158 5.13 -9.31 -19.69
N LEU A 159 5.08 -10.05 -20.81
CA LEU A 159 6.22 -10.72 -21.43
C LEU A 159 6.80 -9.93 -22.61
N ARG A 160 5.95 -9.19 -23.31
CA ARG A 160 6.25 -8.45 -24.54
C ARG A 160 5.58 -7.07 -24.48
N PRO A 161 6.24 -6.06 -23.87
CA PRO A 161 5.62 -4.75 -23.61
C PRO A 161 5.62 -3.83 -24.85
N GLU A 162 6.25 -4.21 -25.95
CA GLU A 162 6.57 -3.34 -27.08
C GLU A 162 5.32 -2.70 -27.69
N GLN A 163 4.24 -3.47 -27.89
CA GLN A 163 3.00 -2.93 -28.47
C GLN A 163 2.27 -1.99 -27.51
N GLU A 164 2.34 -2.20 -26.20
CA GLU A 164 1.78 -1.24 -25.23
C GLU A 164 2.59 0.07 -25.25
N ALA A 165 3.92 -0.02 -25.32
CA ALA A 165 4.79 1.16 -25.38
C ALA A 165 4.55 1.97 -26.68
N GLU A 166 4.39 1.29 -27.81
CA GLU A 166 4.04 1.91 -29.09
C GLU A 166 2.63 2.54 -29.04
N ALA A 167 1.65 1.81 -28.50
CA ALA A 167 0.29 2.33 -28.34
C ALA A 167 0.26 3.56 -27.42
N ARG A 168 1.03 3.56 -26.31
CA ARG A 168 1.19 4.74 -25.47
C ARG A 168 1.71 5.94 -26.24
N ALA A 169 2.75 5.76 -27.05
CA ALA A 169 3.31 6.85 -27.85
C ALA A 169 2.28 7.43 -28.83
N ILE A 170 1.49 6.57 -29.49
CA ILE A 170 0.42 7.01 -30.42
C ILE A 170 -0.68 7.76 -29.67
N VAL A 171 -1.09 7.27 -28.48
CA VAL A 171 -2.11 7.94 -27.66
C VAL A 171 -1.60 9.28 -27.16
N GLN A 172 -0.36 9.37 -26.69
CA GLN A 172 0.23 10.63 -26.21
C GLN A 172 0.40 11.68 -27.34
N ASP A 173 0.72 11.22 -28.57
CA ASP A 173 0.74 12.10 -29.74
C ASP A 173 -0.65 12.63 -30.12
N ALA A 174 -1.67 11.77 -30.06
CA ALA A 174 -3.05 12.15 -30.37
C ALA A 174 -3.75 12.93 -29.24
N MET A 175 -3.39 12.67 -27.99
CA MET A 175 -4.00 13.24 -26.77
C MET A 175 -2.88 13.67 -25.79
N PRO A 176 -2.17 14.79 -26.05
CA PRO A 176 -0.98 15.18 -25.27
C PRO A 176 -1.24 15.41 -23.78
N ASP A 177 -2.46 15.84 -23.42
CA ASP A 177 -2.85 16.11 -22.03
C ASP A 177 -3.39 14.88 -21.29
N ALA A 178 -3.45 13.72 -21.94
CA ALA A 178 -4.00 12.52 -21.34
C ALA A 178 -2.98 11.81 -20.42
N TYR A 179 -3.47 11.35 -19.27
CA TYR A 179 -2.75 10.38 -18.44
C TYR A 179 -2.85 9.00 -19.08
N VAL A 180 -1.73 8.40 -19.44
CA VAL A 180 -1.70 7.07 -20.05
C VAL A 180 -1.03 6.08 -19.10
N SER A 181 -1.77 5.05 -18.69
CA SER A 181 -1.28 3.92 -17.91
C SER A 181 -1.18 2.67 -18.79
N ILE A 182 -0.06 1.98 -18.78
CA ILE A 182 0.12 0.70 -19.51
C ILE A 182 0.30 -0.45 -18.53
N SER A 183 -0.28 -1.59 -18.87
CA SER A 183 -0.41 -2.70 -17.93
C SER A 183 0.90 -3.42 -17.63
N SER A 184 1.86 -3.40 -18.54
CA SER A 184 3.18 -3.99 -18.36
C SER A 184 4.05 -3.33 -17.28
N GLU A 185 3.70 -2.11 -16.87
CA GLU A 185 4.39 -1.37 -15.80
C GLU A 185 3.72 -1.55 -14.42
N ILE A 186 2.51 -2.13 -14.36
CA ILE A 186 1.69 -2.16 -13.16
C ILE A 186 1.48 -3.59 -12.63
N GLY A 187 1.06 -4.50 -13.50
CA GLY A 187 0.67 -5.84 -13.08
C GLY A 187 1.53 -6.95 -13.68
N ARG A 188 1.24 -8.17 -13.24
CA ARG A 188 1.94 -9.40 -13.61
C ARG A 188 1.21 -10.17 -14.72
N LEU A 189 1.60 -11.43 -14.93
CA LEU A 189 0.84 -12.38 -15.74
C LEU A 189 -0.58 -12.54 -15.19
N GLY A 190 -1.55 -12.66 -16.08
CA GLY A 190 -2.99 -12.63 -15.77
C GLY A 190 -3.62 -11.40 -16.43
N LEU A 191 -4.35 -11.61 -17.53
CA LEU A 191 -4.84 -10.51 -18.35
C LEU A 191 -5.83 -9.62 -17.60
N LEU A 192 -6.86 -10.24 -17.01
CA LEU A 192 -7.98 -9.48 -16.41
C LEU A 192 -7.53 -8.75 -15.16
N GLU A 193 -6.80 -9.40 -14.28
CA GLU A 193 -6.29 -8.82 -13.04
C GLU A 193 -5.30 -7.69 -13.31
N ARG A 194 -4.46 -7.83 -14.35
CA ARG A 194 -3.51 -6.79 -14.77
C ARG A 194 -4.24 -5.60 -15.40
N GLU A 195 -5.23 -5.86 -16.26
CA GLU A 195 -6.10 -4.81 -16.82
C GLU A 195 -6.82 -4.06 -15.72
N ASN A 196 -7.41 -4.76 -14.76
CA ASN A 196 -8.09 -4.18 -13.63
C ASN A 196 -7.16 -3.25 -12.83
N ALA A 197 -5.96 -3.71 -12.51
CA ALA A 197 -4.94 -2.90 -11.83
C ALA A 197 -4.60 -1.63 -12.62
N THR A 198 -4.53 -1.72 -13.96
CA THR A 198 -4.24 -0.60 -14.84
C THR A 198 -5.38 0.41 -14.88
N ILE A 199 -6.62 -0.06 -14.92
CA ILE A 199 -7.82 0.81 -14.88
C ILE A 199 -7.91 1.52 -13.53
N LEU A 200 -7.65 0.82 -12.40
CA LEU A 200 -7.59 1.43 -11.08
C LEU A 200 -6.48 2.48 -10.98
N ASN A 201 -5.32 2.22 -11.57
CA ASN A 201 -4.26 3.23 -11.65
C ASN A 201 -4.74 4.45 -12.43
N ALA A 202 -5.28 4.24 -13.61
CA ALA A 202 -5.72 5.30 -14.51
C ALA A 202 -6.78 6.20 -13.87
N CYS A 203 -7.76 5.64 -13.15
CA CYS A 203 -8.82 6.44 -12.53
C CYS A 203 -8.34 7.31 -11.36
N LEU A 204 -7.14 7.06 -10.80
CA LEU A 204 -6.56 7.78 -9.67
C LEU A 204 -5.49 8.82 -10.08
N ARG A 205 -5.13 8.92 -11.35
CA ARG A 205 -4.00 9.74 -11.83
C ARG A 205 -4.12 11.22 -11.48
N ASP A 206 -5.28 11.82 -11.67
CA ASP A 206 -5.52 13.23 -11.36
C ASP A 206 -5.48 13.48 -9.85
N LEU A 207 -6.16 12.63 -9.06
CA LEU A 207 -6.12 12.71 -7.60
C LEU A 207 -4.68 12.61 -7.09
N SER A 208 -3.89 11.69 -7.65
CA SER A 208 -2.49 11.53 -7.26
C SER A 208 -1.66 12.75 -7.60
N ALA A 209 -1.83 13.33 -8.79
CA ALA A 209 -1.12 14.53 -9.19
C ALA A 209 -1.39 15.70 -8.23
N HIS A 210 -2.66 15.92 -7.87
CA HIS A 210 -3.06 16.98 -6.94
C HIS A 210 -2.58 16.72 -5.50
N ALA A 211 -2.76 15.50 -4.99
CA ALA A 211 -2.37 15.14 -3.62
C ALA A 211 -0.86 15.29 -3.41
N ILE A 212 -0.06 14.72 -4.30
CA ILE A 212 1.41 14.81 -4.19
C ILE A 212 1.89 16.27 -4.29
N THR A 213 1.28 17.07 -5.17
CA THR A 213 1.61 18.51 -5.26
C THR A 213 1.26 19.25 -3.96
N ALA A 214 0.12 18.92 -3.33
CA ALA A 214 -0.25 19.49 -2.04
C ALA A 214 0.71 19.06 -0.91
N TYR A 215 1.18 17.82 -0.92
CA TYR A 215 2.17 17.34 0.06
C TYR A 215 3.51 18.08 -0.09
N GLU A 216 4.03 18.23 -1.31
CA GLU A 216 5.25 19.01 -1.56
C GLU A 216 5.08 20.47 -1.13
N ALA A 217 3.94 21.11 -1.45
CA ALA A 217 3.66 22.47 -1.02
C ALA A 217 3.59 22.60 0.52
N SER A 218 3.08 21.59 1.22
CA SER A 218 3.04 21.59 2.68
C SER A 218 4.43 21.53 3.33
N LEU A 219 5.39 20.84 2.71
CA LEU A 219 6.78 20.83 3.15
C LEU A 219 7.44 22.21 2.94
N GLN A 220 7.22 22.80 1.78
CA GLN A 220 7.74 24.14 1.48
C GLN A 220 7.19 25.21 2.45
N ALA A 221 5.91 25.08 2.85
CA ALA A 221 5.29 25.99 3.80
C ALA A 221 5.93 26.00 5.20
N ILE A 222 6.63 24.93 5.58
CA ILE A 222 7.39 24.81 6.82
C ILE A 222 8.92 24.86 6.59
N GLU A 223 9.32 25.42 5.46
CA GLU A 223 10.72 25.66 5.09
C GLU A 223 11.57 24.36 4.99
N LEU A 224 10.95 23.23 4.67
CA LEU A 224 11.64 21.97 4.39
C LEU A 224 11.98 21.90 2.89
N ASP A 225 13.27 22.00 2.57
CA ASP A 225 13.81 21.82 1.22
C ASP A 225 14.53 20.45 1.12
N CYS A 226 13.74 19.39 1.19
CA CYS A 226 14.24 18.02 1.11
C CYS A 226 13.31 17.15 0.24
N PRO A 227 13.80 16.03 -0.32
CA PRO A 227 12.99 15.16 -1.15
C PRO A 227 11.86 14.49 -0.36
N LEU A 228 10.70 14.36 -1.03
CA LEU A 228 9.55 13.59 -0.57
C LEU A 228 9.54 12.22 -1.21
N TYR A 229 9.45 11.18 -0.38
CA TYR A 229 9.24 9.79 -0.79
C TYR A 229 7.90 9.28 -0.29
N ILE A 230 7.32 8.36 -1.04
CA ILE A 230 6.04 7.73 -0.70
C ILE A 230 6.24 6.24 -0.49
N SER A 231 5.67 5.71 0.58
CA SER A 231 5.74 4.27 0.89
C SER A 231 4.92 3.45 -0.09
N GLN A 232 5.50 2.35 -0.55
CA GLN A 232 4.87 1.39 -1.44
C GLN A 232 4.18 0.23 -0.68
N ASN A 233 3.39 -0.55 -1.42
CA ASN A 233 2.70 -1.75 -0.91
C ASN A 233 3.63 -2.78 -0.27
N ASP A 234 4.87 -2.83 -0.70
CA ASP A 234 5.90 -3.79 -0.28
C ASP A 234 6.80 -3.28 0.86
N GLY A 235 6.54 -2.06 1.36
CA GLY A 235 7.30 -1.44 2.44
C GLY A 235 8.60 -0.77 2.00
N THR A 236 8.78 -0.55 0.71
CA THR A 236 9.86 0.25 0.16
C THR A 236 9.36 1.64 -0.23
N LEU A 237 10.27 2.50 -0.66
CA LEU A 237 9.97 3.88 -1.03
C LEU A 237 10.03 4.09 -2.54
N MET A 238 9.20 4.98 -3.04
CA MET A 238 9.30 5.55 -4.38
C MET A 238 9.30 7.07 -4.31
N SER A 239 9.87 7.70 -5.34
CA SER A 239 9.86 9.17 -5.46
C SER A 239 8.41 9.71 -5.59
N ALA A 240 8.22 10.97 -5.21
CA ALA A 240 6.95 11.69 -5.42
C ALA A 240 6.51 11.68 -6.90
N ALA A 241 7.46 11.81 -7.83
CA ALA A 241 7.19 11.74 -9.28
C ALA A 241 6.60 10.38 -9.68
N ARG A 242 7.19 9.27 -9.18
CA ARG A 242 6.68 7.93 -9.47
C ARG A 242 5.32 7.67 -8.80
N ALA A 243 5.08 8.20 -7.61
CA ALA A 243 3.78 8.08 -6.94
C ALA A 243 2.65 8.78 -7.72
N ARG A 244 2.95 9.90 -8.41
CA ARG A 244 1.99 10.53 -9.34
C ARG A 244 1.60 9.61 -10.48
N GLU A 245 2.53 8.77 -10.95
CA GLU A 245 2.28 7.85 -12.07
C GLU A 245 1.62 6.54 -11.63
N PHE A 246 1.94 6.06 -10.43
CA PHE A 246 1.54 4.74 -9.94
C PHE A 246 0.87 4.78 -8.55
N PRO A 247 -0.26 5.51 -8.38
CA PRO A 247 -0.96 5.59 -7.10
C PRO A 247 -1.39 4.22 -6.54
N VAL A 248 -1.67 3.24 -7.38
CA VAL A 248 -2.02 1.87 -6.93
C VAL A 248 -0.91 1.18 -6.13
N MET A 249 0.34 1.63 -6.26
CA MET A 249 1.46 1.07 -5.51
C MET A 249 1.49 1.49 -4.04
N THR A 250 0.55 2.34 -3.58
CA THR A 250 0.49 2.83 -2.19
C THR A 250 -0.65 2.23 -1.36
N PHE A 251 -1.51 1.40 -1.94
CA PHE A 251 -2.76 0.95 -1.30
C PHE A 251 -2.57 0.25 0.04
N ALA A 252 -1.48 -0.48 0.21
CA ALA A 252 -1.16 -1.21 1.44
C ALA A 252 0.00 -0.60 2.23
N SER A 253 0.36 0.66 1.98
CA SER A 253 1.48 1.31 2.67
C SER A 253 1.30 1.40 4.19
N GLY A 254 0.09 1.65 4.69
CA GLY A 254 -0.22 1.71 6.12
C GLY A 254 0.14 0.41 6.87
N PRO A 255 -0.53 -0.73 6.59
CA PRO A 255 -0.21 -2.01 7.24
C PRO A 255 1.25 -2.41 7.05
N THR A 256 1.83 -2.16 5.88
CA THR A 256 3.22 -2.50 5.60
C THR A 256 4.20 -1.68 6.43
N ASN A 257 3.99 -0.38 6.54
CA ASN A 257 4.78 0.50 7.39
C ASN A 257 4.67 0.08 8.86
N SER A 258 3.47 -0.24 9.33
CA SER A 258 3.23 -0.75 10.68
C SER A 258 4.07 -1.99 10.98
N MET A 259 4.07 -2.95 10.07
CA MET A 259 4.85 -4.18 10.21
C MET A 259 6.37 -3.90 10.18
N ARG A 260 6.83 -3.04 9.29
CA ARG A 260 8.23 -2.62 9.20
C ARG A 260 8.68 -1.90 10.48
N GLY A 261 7.85 -0.97 10.97
CA GLY A 261 8.09 -0.27 12.22
C GLY A 261 8.09 -1.20 13.44
N ALA A 262 7.20 -2.18 13.47
CA ALA A 262 7.17 -3.21 14.51
C ALA A 262 8.48 -4.03 14.53
N ALA A 263 8.98 -4.45 13.37
CA ALA A 263 10.27 -5.14 13.25
C ALA A 263 11.43 -4.28 13.77
N PHE A 264 11.49 -3.03 13.32
CA PHE A 264 12.53 -2.08 13.72
C PHE A 264 12.51 -1.80 15.24
N LEU A 265 11.35 -1.44 15.80
CA LEU A 265 11.21 -1.10 17.21
C LEU A 265 11.46 -2.27 18.16
N SER A 266 11.11 -3.50 17.75
CA SER A 266 11.28 -4.70 18.56
C SER A 266 12.61 -5.41 18.36
N GLY A 267 13.30 -5.17 17.24
CA GLY A 267 14.47 -5.94 16.81
C GLY A 267 14.18 -7.38 16.43
N ILE A 268 12.91 -7.72 16.10
CA ILE A 268 12.48 -9.09 15.76
C ILE A 268 12.09 -9.13 14.28
N GLU A 269 12.76 -9.98 13.53
CA GLU A 269 12.58 -10.11 12.09
C GLU A 269 11.51 -11.14 11.68
N ASN A 270 11.22 -12.11 12.56
CA ASN A 270 10.23 -13.17 12.30
C ASN A 270 9.20 -13.19 13.42
N ALA A 271 8.01 -12.68 13.15
CA ALA A 271 6.93 -12.48 14.12
C ALA A 271 5.57 -12.32 13.43
N ILE A 272 4.50 -12.46 14.19
CA ILE A 272 3.20 -11.91 13.82
C ILE A 272 3.11 -10.50 14.37
N VAL A 273 2.67 -9.56 13.54
CA VAL A 273 2.37 -8.18 13.96
C VAL A 273 0.86 -8.03 14.03
N VAL A 274 0.39 -7.49 15.15
CA VAL A 274 -1.01 -7.11 15.37
C VAL A 274 -1.03 -5.59 15.54
N ASP A 275 -1.48 -4.90 14.52
CA ASP A 275 -1.68 -3.45 14.53
C ASP A 275 -3.13 -3.13 14.85
N ILE A 276 -3.37 -2.55 16.02
CA ILE A 276 -4.70 -2.15 16.45
C ILE A 276 -4.80 -0.64 16.41
N GLY A 277 -5.56 -0.14 15.45
CA GLY A 277 -5.86 1.28 15.28
C GLY A 277 -7.09 1.74 16.08
N GLY A 278 -7.64 2.88 15.66
CA GLY A 278 -8.91 3.39 16.19
C GLY A 278 -10.15 2.67 15.65
N THR A 279 -10.08 2.09 14.42
CA THR A 279 -11.22 1.51 13.71
C THR A 279 -11.02 0.04 13.35
N THR A 280 -9.81 -0.36 13.02
CA THR A 280 -9.46 -1.69 12.51
C THR A 280 -8.31 -2.29 13.27
N THR A 281 -8.21 -3.61 13.18
CA THR A 281 -7.04 -4.41 13.55
C THR A 281 -6.53 -5.08 12.29
N ASP A 282 -5.24 -4.91 12.02
CA ASP A 282 -4.52 -5.52 10.90
C ASP A 282 -3.51 -6.53 11.46
N VAL A 283 -3.54 -7.76 10.93
CA VAL A 283 -2.61 -8.82 11.34
C VAL A 283 -1.86 -9.36 10.15
N GLY A 284 -0.54 -9.43 10.25
CA GLY A 284 0.32 -9.96 9.20
C GLY A 284 1.56 -10.64 9.76
N VAL A 285 2.31 -11.32 8.89
CA VAL A 285 3.52 -12.05 9.25
C VAL A 285 4.75 -11.37 8.72
N LEU A 286 5.73 -11.14 9.59
CA LEU A 286 7.09 -10.72 9.23
C LEU A 286 7.94 -11.94 8.93
N MET A 287 8.67 -11.86 7.83
CA MET A 287 9.71 -12.82 7.44
C MET A 287 10.97 -12.03 7.09
N ASN A 288 12.05 -12.24 7.84
CA ASN A 288 13.31 -11.52 7.68
C ASN A 288 13.14 -9.98 7.71
N GLY A 289 12.33 -9.49 8.63
CA GLY A 289 12.04 -8.05 8.80
C GLY A 289 11.13 -7.42 7.75
N MET A 290 10.64 -8.22 6.78
CA MET A 290 9.74 -7.76 5.72
C MET A 290 8.35 -8.39 5.86
N PRO A 291 7.28 -7.66 5.53
CA PRO A 291 5.95 -8.24 5.43
C PRO A 291 5.92 -9.37 4.42
N ARG A 292 5.31 -10.51 4.79
CA ARG A 292 5.04 -11.57 3.83
C ARG A 292 4.11 -11.05 2.75
N GLU A 293 4.50 -11.25 1.48
CA GLU A 293 3.65 -10.89 0.36
C GLU A 293 2.63 -12.00 0.06
N THR A 294 1.43 -11.62 -0.36
CA THR A 294 0.46 -12.60 -0.87
C THR A 294 0.90 -13.12 -2.23
N SER A 295 0.78 -14.42 -2.42
CA SER A 295 0.99 -15.07 -3.73
C SER A 295 -0.28 -15.11 -4.58
N ALA A 296 -1.41 -14.80 -4.00
CA ALA A 296 -2.74 -14.89 -4.64
C ALA A 296 -3.12 -13.59 -5.34
N VAL A 297 -4.19 -13.67 -6.13
CA VAL A 297 -4.92 -12.51 -6.61
C VAL A 297 -5.47 -11.73 -5.41
N VAL A 298 -5.26 -10.43 -5.43
CA VAL A 298 -5.73 -9.52 -4.37
C VAL A 298 -6.98 -8.80 -4.83
N GLU A 299 -7.93 -8.67 -3.95
CA GLU A 299 -9.14 -7.90 -4.19
C GLU A 299 -9.05 -6.54 -3.52
N VAL A 300 -9.27 -5.47 -4.30
CA VAL A 300 -9.25 -4.09 -3.83
C VAL A 300 -10.58 -3.44 -4.24
N ALA A 301 -11.35 -2.94 -3.27
CA ALA A 301 -12.68 -2.38 -3.50
C ALA A 301 -13.61 -3.29 -4.35
N GLY A 302 -13.57 -4.62 -4.13
CA GLY A 302 -14.33 -5.59 -4.90
C GLY A 302 -13.77 -5.91 -6.28
N VAL A 303 -12.59 -5.40 -6.64
CA VAL A 303 -11.94 -5.61 -7.92
C VAL A 303 -10.71 -6.51 -7.78
N ARG A 304 -10.68 -7.61 -8.52
CA ARG A 304 -9.55 -8.55 -8.52
C ARG A 304 -8.36 -7.97 -9.28
N THR A 305 -7.20 -7.95 -8.64
CA THR A 305 -5.94 -7.40 -9.17
C THR A 305 -4.78 -8.37 -8.96
N ASN A 306 -3.64 -8.13 -9.57
CA ASN A 306 -2.45 -8.96 -9.44
C ASN A 306 -1.16 -8.18 -9.14
N PHE A 307 -1.27 -6.96 -8.62
CA PHE A 307 -0.10 -6.29 -8.06
C PHE A 307 0.27 -6.85 -6.68
N ARG A 308 1.47 -6.56 -6.23
CA ARG A 308 1.95 -7.06 -4.94
C ARG A 308 1.31 -6.31 -3.79
N MET A 309 0.91 -7.07 -2.79
CA MET A 309 0.44 -6.53 -1.52
C MET A 309 0.92 -7.43 -0.37
N PRO A 310 1.08 -6.89 0.83
CA PRO A 310 1.34 -7.72 1.99
C PRO A 310 0.15 -8.65 2.24
N ASP A 311 0.45 -9.82 2.77
CA ASP A 311 -0.57 -10.77 3.22
C ASP A 311 -1.05 -10.35 4.62
N VAL A 312 -2.04 -9.46 4.65
CA VAL A 312 -2.61 -8.87 5.86
C VAL A 312 -4.09 -9.25 5.96
N TYR A 313 -4.49 -9.67 7.13
CA TYR A 313 -5.87 -9.92 7.47
C TYR A 313 -6.40 -8.78 8.34
N SER A 314 -7.49 -8.13 7.90
CA SER A 314 -8.07 -6.95 8.57
C SER A 314 -9.46 -7.25 9.10
N VAL A 315 -9.77 -6.74 10.30
CA VAL A 315 -11.09 -6.83 10.94
C VAL A 315 -11.48 -5.47 11.51
N GLY A 316 -12.78 -5.16 11.50
CA GLY A 316 -13.34 -3.94 12.07
C GLY A 316 -13.39 -3.97 13.60
N LEU A 317 -12.24 -4.13 14.23
CA LEU A 317 -12.04 -4.01 15.68
C LEU A 317 -10.92 -3.01 15.94
N GLY A 318 -11.21 -1.95 16.69
CA GLY A 318 -10.24 -0.94 17.10
C GLY A 318 -10.69 -0.25 18.37
N GLY A 319 -9.90 0.69 18.90
CA GLY A 319 -10.23 1.40 20.12
C GLY A 319 -11.59 2.09 20.10
N GLY A 320 -12.01 2.61 18.93
CA GLY A 320 -13.30 3.28 18.74
C GLY A 320 -14.44 2.37 18.31
N SER A 321 -14.26 1.06 18.26
CA SER A 321 -15.34 0.12 17.90
C SER A 321 -16.50 0.23 18.88
N ILE A 322 -17.70 0.42 18.32
CA ILE A 322 -18.93 0.64 19.11
C ILE A 322 -19.35 -0.68 19.76
N VAL A 323 -19.62 -0.61 21.07
CA VAL A 323 -20.20 -1.69 21.84
C VAL A 323 -21.71 -1.54 21.91
N ARG A 324 -22.45 -2.58 21.53
CA ARG A 324 -23.91 -2.65 21.61
C ARG A 324 -24.32 -3.56 22.76
N SER A 325 -25.05 -3.00 23.73
CA SER A 325 -25.49 -3.73 24.92
C SER A 325 -26.67 -4.66 24.66
N ASP A 326 -27.52 -4.33 23.69
CA ASP A 326 -28.71 -5.12 23.30
C ASP A 326 -28.37 -6.45 22.63
N ALA A 327 -27.31 -6.46 21.81
CA ALA A 327 -26.81 -7.62 21.10
C ALA A 327 -25.52 -8.20 21.67
N VAL A 328 -24.96 -7.55 22.74
CA VAL A 328 -23.63 -7.87 23.28
C VAL A 328 -22.61 -8.07 22.16
N SER A 329 -22.33 -7.02 21.41
CA SER A 329 -21.41 -7.07 20.28
C SER A 329 -20.47 -5.87 20.25
N VAL A 330 -19.28 -6.04 19.65
CA VAL A 330 -18.29 -5.00 19.43
C VAL A 330 -17.94 -4.89 17.95
N GLY A 331 -17.96 -3.64 17.42
CA GLY A 331 -17.73 -3.40 15.98
C GLY A 331 -18.80 -4.02 15.07
N PRO A 332 -18.56 -4.06 13.73
CA PRO A 332 -17.47 -3.36 13.01
C PRO A 332 -17.63 -1.83 12.96
N ASP A 333 -18.80 -1.29 13.34
CA ASP A 333 -19.01 0.15 13.40
C ASP A 333 -18.10 0.80 14.45
N SER A 334 -17.58 1.98 14.14
CA SER A 334 -16.64 2.71 14.99
C SER A 334 -16.95 4.19 15.03
N VAL A 335 -16.63 4.83 16.16
CA VAL A 335 -16.67 6.29 16.28
C VAL A 335 -15.51 6.97 15.54
N GLY A 336 -14.52 6.19 15.10
CA GLY A 336 -13.38 6.68 14.32
C GLY A 336 -12.62 7.82 14.99
N HIS A 337 -12.42 8.91 14.27
CA HIS A 337 -11.71 10.11 14.75
C HIS A 337 -12.39 10.79 15.93
N ALA A 338 -13.68 10.58 16.12
CA ALA A 338 -14.44 11.19 17.22
C ALA A 338 -14.28 10.43 18.55
N LEU A 339 -13.32 9.51 18.69
CA LEU A 339 -13.11 8.70 19.90
C LEU A 339 -12.98 9.56 21.16
N MET A 340 -12.17 10.62 21.09
CA MET A 340 -11.93 11.52 22.23
C MET A 340 -13.15 12.36 22.63
N GLU A 341 -14.15 12.48 21.75
CA GLU A 341 -15.38 13.23 22.00
C GLU A 341 -16.54 12.32 22.40
N LYS A 342 -16.58 11.10 21.83
CA LYS A 342 -17.75 10.22 21.95
C LYS A 342 -17.60 9.11 22.97
N ALA A 343 -16.39 8.63 23.27
CA ALA A 343 -16.20 7.53 24.21
C ALA A 343 -16.53 7.97 25.65
N LEU A 344 -17.13 7.09 26.43
CA LEU A 344 -17.53 7.36 27.79
C LEU A 344 -16.36 7.79 28.68
N CYS A 345 -15.21 7.14 28.55
CA CYS A 345 -14.00 7.46 29.31
C CYS A 345 -13.46 8.86 29.04
N PHE A 346 -13.87 9.51 27.97
CA PHE A 346 -13.54 10.90 27.64
C PHE A 346 -14.71 11.86 27.82
N GLY A 347 -15.82 11.40 28.42
CA GLY A 347 -16.99 12.23 28.73
C GLY A 347 -18.07 12.25 27.65
N GLY A 348 -17.97 11.39 26.66
CA GLY A 348 -18.99 11.21 25.62
C GLY A 348 -20.17 10.34 26.07
N ASP A 349 -20.95 9.87 25.13
CA ASP A 349 -22.21 9.15 25.32
C ASP A 349 -22.24 7.76 24.65
N THR A 350 -21.16 7.38 23.99
CA THR A 350 -21.08 6.15 23.19
C THR A 350 -20.13 5.16 23.84
N THR A 351 -20.61 3.95 24.13
CA THR A 351 -19.75 2.87 24.64
C THR A 351 -18.86 2.32 23.52
N THR A 352 -17.54 2.31 23.76
CA THR A 352 -16.54 1.84 22.81
C THR A 352 -15.68 0.72 23.38
N ALA A 353 -14.88 0.05 22.54
CA ALA A 353 -13.91 -0.95 23.00
C ALA A 353 -12.90 -0.37 24.02
N THR A 354 -12.52 0.91 23.87
CA THR A 354 -11.67 1.61 24.84
C THR A 354 -12.33 1.70 26.22
N ASP A 355 -13.64 1.92 26.28
CA ASP A 355 -14.39 2.00 27.54
C ASP A 355 -14.44 0.66 28.29
N ILE A 356 -14.50 -0.45 27.55
CA ILE A 356 -14.42 -1.80 28.14
C ILE A 356 -13.09 -1.98 28.86
N VAL A 357 -11.99 -1.61 28.22
CA VAL A 357 -10.65 -1.73 28.81
C VAL A 357 -10.44 -0.75 29.97
N ALA A 358 -11.05 0.44 29.89
CA ALA A 358 -11.07 1.41 30.99
C ALA A 358 -11.87 0.88 32.18
N ALA A 359 -13.05 0.28 31.95
CA ALA A 359 -13.86 -0.32 33.02
C ALA A 359 -13.17 -1.51 33.71
N LEU A 360 -12.30 -2.24 32.99
CA LEU A 360 -11.42 -3.31 33.50
C LEU A 360 -10.23 -2.75 34.31
N GLY A 361 -9.99 -1.45 34.31
CA GLY A 361 -8.85 -0.82 34.98
C GLY A 361 -7.51 -1.11 34.33
N GLN A 362 -7.50 -1.47 33.04
CA GLN A 362 -6.27 -1.82 32.29
C GLN A 362 -5.55 -0.58 31.72
N VAL A 363 -6.17 0.58 31.79
CA VAL A 363 -5.62 1.86 31.32
C VAL A 363 -5.71 2.92 32.41
N ALA A 364 -4.74 3.85 32.41
CA ALA A 364 -4.62 4.92 33.42
C ALA A 364 -4.99 6.31 32.86
N PHE A 365 -5.86 6.37 31.83
CA PHE A 365 -6.32 7.62 31.21
C PHE A 365 -7.85 7.70 31.23
N GLY A 366 -8.37 8.90 31.07
CA GLY A 366 -9.79 9.16 31.03
C GLY A 366 -10.43 9.19 32.41
N GLN A 367 -11.76 9.31 32.44
CA GLN A 367 -12.55 9.24 33.66
C GLN A 367 -13.02 7.78 33.91
N PRO A 368 -13.35 7.43 35.18
CA PRO A 368 -13.91 6.11 35.48
C PRO A 368 -15.19 5.86 34.69
N VAL A 369 -15.31 4.65 34.11
CA VAL A 369 -16.47 4.21 33.34
C VAL A 369 -17.25 3.18 34.21
N ASP A 370 -18.53 3.47 34.44
CA ASP A 370 -19.43 2.55 35.15
C ASP A 370 -20.29 1.80 34.14
N LEU A 371 -19.94 0.53 33.89
CA LEU A 371 -20.64 -0.37 32.99
C LEU A 371 -21.02 -1.68 33.71
N ASP A 372 -22.07 -2.34 33.23
CA ASP A 372 -22.45 -3.64 33.76
C ASP A 372 -21.28 -4.65 33.60
N ALA A 373 -20.89 -5.27 34.73
CA ALA A 373 -19.75 -6.16 34.77
C ALA A 373 -19.92 -7.40 33.88
N SER A 374 -21.15 -7.87 33.65
CA SER A 374 -21.41 -8.99 32.71
C SER A 374 -21.23 -8.55 31.27
N LEU A 375 -21.66 -7.36 30.88
CA LEU A 375 -21.41 -6.79 29.56
C LEU A 375 -19.90 -6.65 29.30
N VAL A 376 -19.18 -6.04 30.26
CA VAL A 376 -17.73 -5.86 30.17
C VAL A 376 -17.02 -7.18 29.93
N ALA A 377 -17.34 -8.21 30.73
CA ALA A 377 -16.70 -9.52 30.60
C ALA A 377 -17.02 -10.22 29.28
N GLN A 378 -18.26 -10.13 28.80
CA GLN A 378 -18.65 -10.76 27.52
C GLN A 378 -18.03 -10.07 26.32
N VAL A 379 -17.99 -8.73 26.31
CA VAL A 379 -17.36 -7.97 25.20
C VAL A 379 -15.85 -8.18 25.21
N ASP A 380 -15.20 -8.18 26.37
CA ASP A 380 -13.78 -8.51 26.50
C ASP A 380 -13.45 -9.89 25.94
N GLN A 381 -14.28 -10.89 26.27
CA GLN A 381 -14.12 -12.25 25.72
C GLN A 381 -14.29 -12.27 24.17
N GLN A 382 -15.21 -11.48 23.62
CA GLN A 382 -15.38 -11.37 22.16
C GLN A 382 -14.17 -10.72 21.50
N MET A 383 -13.65 -9.60 22.04
CA MET A 383 -12.44 -8.94 21.53
C MET A 383 -11.26 -9.91 21.53
N ARG A 384 -11.08 -10.65 22.63
CA ARG A 384 -10.06 -11.69 22.74
C ARG A 384 -10.20 -12.75 21.66
N GLY A 385 -11.41 -13.32 21.50
CA GLY A 385 -11.66 -14.36 20.50
C GLY A 385 -11.39 -13.87 19.07
N ILE A 386 -11.75 -12.61 18.75
CA ILE A 386 -11.45 -12.01 17.44
C ILE A 386 -9.93 -11.96 17.20
N ILE A 387 -9.15 -11.51 18.18
CA ILE A 387 -7.69 -11.39 18.05
C ILE A 387 -7.02 -12.75 17.96
N ASP A 388 -7.43 -13.72 18.78
CA ASP A 388 -6.93 -15.09 18.74
C ASP A 388 -7.21 -15.74 17.37
N ASP A 389 -8.42 -15.59 16.84
CA ASP A 389 -8.81 -16.07 15.50
C ASP A 389 -7.97 -15.41 14.37
N MET A 390 -7.71 -14.10 14.46
CA MET A 390 -6.88 -13.39 13.49
C MET A 390 -5.44 -13.91 13.48
N VAL A 391 -4.86 -14.08 14.66
CA VAL A 391 -3.50 -14.60 14.81
C VAL A 391 -3.40 -16.04 14.30
N ASP A 392 -4.38 -16.88 14.61
CA ASP A 392 -4.39 -18.28 14.13
C ASP A 392 -4.49 -18.37 12.60
N ARG A 393 -5.29 -17.52 11.96
CA ARG A 393 -5.44 -17.48 10.49
C ARG A 393 -4.17 -17.14 9.73
N VAL A 394 -3.28 -16.31 10.28
CA VAL A 394 -2.04 -15.91 9.60
C VAL A 394 -0.85 -16.80 9.95
N ARG A 395 -0.96 -17.64 10.98
CA ARG A 395 0.12 -18.56 11.38
C ARG A 395 0.48 -19.53 10.25
N LEU A 396 1.79 -19.75 10.09
CA LEU A 396 2.33 -20.65 9.06
C LEU A 396 2.56 -22.07 9.57
N SER A 397 2.64 -22.24 10.89
CA SER A 397 2.84 -23.54 11.55
C SER A 397 2.15 -23.57 12.92
N ALA A 398 2.08 -24.75 13.51
CA ALA A 398 1.58 -24.92 14.87
C ALA A 398 2.60 -24.45 15.94
N ASP A 399 3.84 -24.20 15.57
CA ASP A 399 4.88 -23.75 16.51
C ASP A 399 4.57 -22.35 17.05
N PRO A 400 4.77 -22.10 18.35
CA PRO A 400 4.58 -20.77 18.90
C PRO A 400 5.53 -19.74 18.29
N ILE A 401 5.00 -18.58 17.92
CA ILE A 401 5.74 -17.49 17.27
C ILE A 401 5.63 -16.21 18.11
N PRO A 402 6.64 -15.31 18.14
CA PRO A 402 6.50 -13.99 18.77
C PRO A 402 5.36 -13.18 18.15
N VAL A 403 4.59 -12.46 18.98
CA VAL A 403 3.57 -11.52 18.56
C VAL A 403 3.99 -10.12 19.01
N ILE A 404 4.01 -9.16 18.06
CA ILE A 404 4.34 -7.76 18.32
C ILE A 404 3.04 -6.96 18.20
N LEU A 405 2.71 -6.24 19.26
CA LEU A 405 1.54 -5.37 19.33
C LEU A 405 1.95 -3.94 19.03
N VAL A 406 1.31 -3.33 18.04
CA VAL A 406 1.50 -1.91 17.68
C VAL A 406 0.15 -1.22 17.49
N GLY A 407 0.18 0.08 17.23
CA GLY A 407 -1.01 0.90 17.11
C GLY A 407 -1.61 1.34 18.46
N GLY A 408 -2.28 2.47 18.48
CA GLY A 408 -2.84 3.06 19.71
C GLY A 408 -3.90 2.20 20.40
N GLY A 409 -4.62 1.37 19.64
CA GLY A 409 -5.61 0.42 20.16
C GLY A 409 -5.00 -0.89 20.72
N SER A 410 -3.68 -1.07 20.67
CA SER A 410 -3.03 -2.28 21.24
C SER A 410 -3.32 -2.48 22.74
N ILE A 411 -3.83 -1.45 23.43
CA ILE A 411 -4.34 -1.53 24.82
C ILE A 411 -5.48 -2.55 24.98
N LEU A 412 -6.20 -2.88 23.90
CA LEU A 412 -7.27 -3.89 23.91
C LEU A 412 -6.74 -5.29 24.22
N VAL A 413 -5.43 -5.52 24.02
CA VAL A 413 -4.78 -6.81 24.32
C VAL A 413 -4.10 -6.73 25.68
N HIS A 414 -4.72 -7.27 26.69
CA HIS A 414 -4.21 -7.36 28.07
C HIS A 414 -4.15 -8.82 28.60
N HIS A 415 -4.34 -9.77 27.72
CA HIS A 415 -4.36 -11.20 28.00
C HIS A 415 -3.35 -11.95 27.09
N PRO A 416 -2.99 -13.21 27.42
CA PRO A 416 -2.21 -14.04 26.51
C PRO A 416 -2.95 -14.30 25.20
N ILE A 417 -2.23 -14.32 24.08
CA ILE A 417 -2.74 -14.68 22.75
C ILE A 417 -2.41 -16.15 22.49
N GLU A 418 -3.37 -16.92 22.00
CA GLU A 418 -3.17 -18.32 21.71
C GLU A 418 -2.15 -18.52 20.58
N GLY A 419 -1.16 -19.40 20.79
CA GLY A 419 -0.08 -19.65 19.83
C GLY A 419 1.05 -18.62 19.84
N ALA A 420 0.99 -17.59 20.69
CA ALA A 420 2.11 -16.69 20.88
C ALA A 420 3.17 -17.30 21.81
N SER A 421 4.45 -17.31 21.37
CA SER A 421 5.57 -17.68 22.24
C SER A 421 5.89 -16.59 23.28
N ARG A 422 5.66 -15.34 22.91
CA ARG A 422 5.73 -14.14 23.76
C ARG A 422 4.97 -13.00 23.09
N ILE A 423 4.50 -12.06 23.87
CA ILE A 423 3.85 -10.84 23.40
C ILE A 423 4.78 -9.67 23.73
N LEU A 424 5.04 -8.81 22.74
CA LEU A 424 5.86 -7.62 22.89
C LEU A 424 5.05 -6.39 22.48
N ARG A 425 5.21 -5.34 23.27
CA ARG A 425 4.74 -3.99 22.93
C ARG A 425 5.95 -3.08 23.03
N PRO A 426 6.63 -2.77 21.91
CA PRO A 426 7.86 -1.98 21.93
C PRO A 426 7.58 -0.54 22.35
N GLU A 427 8.60 0.17 22.76
CA GLU A 427 8.52 1.62 22.95
C GLU A 427 8.13 2.28 21.62
N HIS A 428 7.37 3.39 21.66
CA HIS A 428 6.82 4.07 20.48
C HIS A 428 5.86 3.23 19.61
N PHE A 429 5.28 2.14 20.13
CA PHE A 429 4.34 1.27 19.43
C PHE A 429 3.19 2.03 18.76
N GLY A 430 2.76 3.16 19.34
CA GLY A 430 1.66 3.98 18.80
C GLY A 430 2.02 4.79 17.56
N ALA A 431 3.31 4.86 17.20
CA ALA A 431 3.83 5.55 16.00
C ALA A 431 4.56 4.57 15.05
N ALA A 432 4.32 3.27 15.18
CA ALA A 432 5.02 2.24 14.40
C ALA A 432 4.91 2.48 12.88
N ASN A 433 3.75 2.95 12.39
CA ASN A 433 3.54 3.26 10.97
C ASN A 433 4.50 4.37 10.49
N ALA A 434 4.59 5.47 11.22
CA ALA A 434 5.50 6.56 10.89
C ALA A 434 6.97 6.14 11.00
N VAL A 435 7.31 5.32 12.02
CA VAL A 435 8.65 4.71 12.15
C VAL A 435 8.97 3.83 10.96
N GLY A 436 8.03 2.97 10.55
CA GLY A 436 8.19 2.12 9.37
C GLY A 436 8.40 2.90 8.09
N ALA A 437 7.69 4.01 7.89
CA ALA A 437 7.92 4.91 6.77
C ALA A 437 9.34 5.51 6.81
N ALA A 438 9.76 6.08 7.96
CA ALA A 438 11.05 6.76 8.12
C ALA A 438 12.26 5.84 7.92
N MET A 439 12.17 4.57 8.32
CA MET A 439 13.26 3.60 8.22
C MET A 439 13.29 2.85 6.89
N SER A 440 12.30 3.06 6.00
CA SER A 440 12.20 2.35 4.74
C SER A 440 13.28 2.75 3.75
N GLN A 441 13.61 1.81 2.87
CA GLN A 441 14.62 1.95 1.82
C GLN A 441 13.95 2.13 0.47
N VAL A 442 14.65 2.71 -0.49
CA VAL A 442 14.21 2.69 -1.89
C VAL A 442 14.46 1.34 -2.52
N SER A 443 13.69 0.99 -3.53
CA SER A 443 13.84 -0.30 -4.22
C SER A 443 13.90 -0.16 -5.73
N GLY A 444 14.59 -1.12 -6.35
CA GLY A 444 14.53 -1.42 -7.77
C GLY A 444 14.07 -2.84 -7.98
N GLU A 445 12.98 -3.04 -8.70
CA GLU A 445 12.47 -4.37 -9.04
C GLU A 445 12.44 -4.57 -10.54
N VAL A 446 12.93 -5.72 -10.99
CA VAL A 446 12.85 -6.17 -12.37
C VAL A 446 12.23 -7.56 -12.41
N ASP A 447 11.11 -7.69 -13.10
CA ASP A 447 10.39 -8.96 -13.32
C ASP A 447 10.31 -9.19 -14.84
N ARG A 448 11.06 -10.15 -15.35
CA ARG A 448 11.15 -10.43 -16.78
C ARG A 448 11.04 -11.91 -17.11
N THR A 449 10.43 -12.19 -18.24
CA THR A 449 10.52 -13.50 -18.87
C THR A 449 11.56 -13.45 -19.98
N LEU A 450 12.56 -14.29 -19.84
CA LEU A 450 13.70 -14.38 -20.76
C LEU A 450 13.72 -15.75 -21.45
N LYS A 451 13.99 -15.76 -22.77
CA LYS A 451 14.34 -16.95 -23.51
C LYS A 451 15.83 -17.22 -23.27
N LEU A 452 16.16 -18.38 -22.75
CA LEU A 452 17.57 -18.72 -22.45
C LEU A 452 18.41 -18.96 -23.68
N ASN A 453 17.81 -19.48 -24.78
CA ASN A 453 18.51 -19.72 -26.05
C ASN A 453 19.84 -20.46 -25.84
N GLY A 454 19.85 -21.46 -24.96
CA GLY A 454 21.06 -22.22 -24.62
C GLY A 454 22.01 -21.53 -23.61
N ARG A 455 21.72 -20.32 -23.16
CA ARG A 455 22.49 -19.65 -22.08
C ARG A 455 22.21 -20.33 -20.73
N PRO A 456 23.22 -20.41 -19.84
CA PRO A 456 22.96 -20.84 -18.45
C PRO A 456 21.95 -19.92 -17.77
N ARG A 457 21.03 -20.49 -16.98
CA ARG A 457 20.06 -19.71 -16.19
C ARG A 457 20.74 -18.73 -15.23
N SER A 458 21.88 -19.08 -14.67
CA SER A 458 22.66 -18.20 -13.80
C SER A 458 23.09 -16.91 -14.50
N ALA A 459 23.46 -16.97 -15.78
CA ALA A 459 23.81 -15.77 -16.55
C ALA A 459 22.59 -14.84 -16.77
N ALA A 460 21.40 -15.42 -16.97
CA ALA A 460 20.17 -14.64 -17.07
C ALA A 460 19.79 -14.00 -15.71
N VAL A 461 20.02 -14.71 -14.61
CA VAL A 461 19.78 -14.14 -13.25
C VAL A 461 20.73 -12.96 -12.98
N GLU A 462 22.02 -13.07 -13.32
CA GLU A 462 22.97 -11.97 -13.14
C GLU A 462 22.61 -10.73 -13.98
N GLU A 463 22.16 -10.94 -15.22
CA GLU A 463 21.66 -9.84 -16.07
C GLU A 463 20.48 -9.09 -15.41
N VAL A 464 19.52 -9.82 -14.82
CA VAL A 464 18.36 -9.22 -14.14
C VAL A 464 18.77 -8.56 -12.83
N LYS A 465 19.77 -9.10 -12.10
CA LYS A 465 20.33 -8.43 -10.91
C LYS A 465 20.96 -7.08 -11.24
N GLU A 466 21.74 -6.99 -12.32
CA GLU A 466 22.33 -5.73 -12.76
C GLU A 466 21.25 -4.70 -13.11
N GLN A 467 20.17 -5.15 -13.77
CA GLN A 467 19.04 -4.27 -14.08
C GLN A 467 18.29 -3.81 -12.83
N ALA A 468 18.08 -4.69 -11.85
CA ALA A 468 17.45 -4.33 -10.58
C ALA A 468 18.32 -3.38 -9.76
N HIS A 469 19.65 -3.59 -9.76
CA HIS A 469 20.62 -2.69 -9.13
C HIS A 469 20.56 -1.29 -9.77
N GLN A 470 20.55 -1.21 -11.10
CA GLN A 470 20.43 0.06 -11.81
C GLN A 470 19.08 0.76 -11.52
N ALA A 471 17.97 0.00 -11.52
CA ALA A 471 16.66 0.53 -11.18
C ALA A 471 16.61 1.08 -9.75
N CYS A 472 17.36 0.49 -8.81
CA CYS A 472 17.48 0.96 -7.44
C CYS A 472 18.26 2.29 -7.37
N ILE A 473 19.34 2.43 -8.14
CA ILE A 473 20.08 3.70 -8.29
C ILE A 473 19.17 4.79 -8.89
N ASP A 474 18.44 4.46 -9.94
CA ASP A 474 17.52 5.39 -10.60
C ASP A 474 16.37 5.82 -9.67
N ALA A 475 16.01 4.97 -8.70
CA ALA A 475 15.06 5.30 -7.62
C ALA A 475 15.66 6.18 -6.51
N GLY A 476 16.96 6.48 -6.56
CA GLY A 476 17.66 7.34 -5.60
C GLY A 476 18.45 6.59 -4.53
N ALA A 477 18.80 5.33 -4.75
CA ALA A 477 19.64 4.58 -3.81
C ALA A 477 21.12 4.96 -3.90
N LEU A 478 21.79 4.93 -2.76
CA LEU A 478 23.26 5.00 -2.67
C LEU A 478 23.85 3.68 -3.18
N ALA A 479 24.62 3.72 -4.26
CA ALA A 479 25.06 2.52 -5.00
C ALA A 479 25.78 1.47 -4.12
N GLU A 480 26.62 1.92 -3.16
CA GLU A 480 27.33 1.03 -2.23
C GLU A 480 26.43 0.38 -1.17
N SER A 481 25.22 0.85 -0.98
CA SER A 481 24.27 0.31 -0.01
C SER A 481 23.31 -0.70 -0.62
N ILE A 482 23.35 -0.91 -1.94
CA ILE A 482 22.37 -1.74 -2.62
C ILE A 482 22.61 -3.22 -2.34
N GLU A 483 21.57 -3.87 -1.85
CA GLU A 483 21.53 -5.31 -1.58
C GLU A 483 20.40 -5.96 -2.35
N ILE A 484 20.61 -7.22 -2.77
CA ILE A 484 19.57 -8.04 -3.38
C ILE A 484 18.72 -8.64 -2.27
N LEU A 485 17.47 -8.18 -2.18
CA LEU A 485 16.53 -8.63 -1.16
C LEU A 485 15.90 -9.98 -1.52
N ASP A 486 15.52 -10.17 -2.79
CA ASP A 486 14.79 -11.36 -3.22
C ASP A 486 15.09 -11.72 -4.68
N ILE A 487 15.15 -13.03 -4.96
CA ILE A 487 15.30 -13.59 -6.30
C ILE A 487 14.30 -14.72 -6.47
N GLU A 488 13.32 -14.52 -7.33
CA GLU A 488 12.43 -15.57 -7.77
C GLU A 488 12.80 -16.00 -9.20
N HIS A 489 12.85 -17.29 -9.46
CA HIS A 489 12.96 -17.81 -10.81
C HIS A 489 12.01 -18.98 -11.01
N MET A 490 11.29 -18.97 -12.14
CA MET A 490 10.31 -19.97 -12.48
C MET A 490 10.52 -20.42 -13.93
N ALA A 491 10.71 -21.72 -14.14
CA ALA A 491 10.70 -22.29 -15.48
C ALA A 491 9.27 -22.26 -16.04
N LEU A 492 9.12 -21.79 -17.28
CA LEU A 492 7.82 -21.76 -17.96
C LEU A 492 7.69 -22.99 -18.84
N ALA A 493 7.30 -24.11 -18.25
CA ALA A 493 7.26 -25.42 -18.89
C ALA A 493 6.30 -25.52 -20.10
N TYR A 494 5.37 -24.58 -20.24
CA TYR A 494 4.43 -24.51 -21.36
C TYR A 494 5.00 -23.73 -22.58
N LEU A 495 6.17 -23.12 -22.45
CA LEU A 495 6.87 -22.51 -23.57
C LEU A 495 7.76 -23.54 -24.26
N THR A 496 7.68 -23.63 -25.60
CA THR A 496 8.44 -24.58 -26.42
C THR A 496 9.94 -24.28 -26.47
N GLU A 497 10.35 -23.10 -26.05
CA GLU A 497 11.74 -22.67 -25.95
C GLU A 497 12.09 -22.57 -24.45
N ASP A 498 13.32 -22.92 -24.09
CA ASP A 498 13.83 -22.86 -22.72
C ASP A 498 13.73 -21.41 -22.18
N ALA A 499 12.56 -21.10 -21.61
CA ALA A 499 12.23 -19.79 -21.09
C ALA A 499 12.04 -19.84 -19.58
N CYS A 500 12.49 -18.80 -18.89
CA CYS A 500 12.26 -18.66 -17.46
C CYS A 500 11.80 -17.23 -17.15
N ARG A 501 10.91 -17.11 -16.17
CA ARG A 501 10.62 -15.85 -15.50
C ARG A 501 11.63 -15.67 -14.40
N ILE A 502 12.28 -14.51 -14.38
CA ILE A 502 13.23 -14.13 -13.35
C ILE A 502 12.77 -12.80 -12.79
N ARG A 503 12.62 -12.75 -11.48
CA ARG A 503 12.37 -11.55 -10.72
C ARG A 503 13.52 -11.32 -9.76
N VAL A 504 14.00 -10.11 -9.72
CA VAL A 504 15.00 -9.64 -8.75
C VAL A 504 14.51 -8.35 -8.13
N LYS A 505 14.54 -8.27 -6.80
CA LYS A 505 14.28 -7.06 -6.04
C LYS A 505 15.56 -6.65 -5.32
N ALA A 506 15.99 -5.43 -5.58
CA ALA A 506 17.10 -4.77 -4.89
C ALA A 506 16.54 -3.66 -3.99
N VAL A 507 17.19 -3.41 -2.86
CA VAL A 507 16.91 -2.30 -1.94
C VAL A 507 18.20 -1.58 -1.60
N GLY A 508 18.10 -0.29 -1.30
CA GLY A 508 19.25 0.51 -0.91
C GLY A 508 18.86 1.72 -0.07
N GLU A 509 19.82 2.21 0.71
CA GLU A 509 19.69 3.45 1.46
C GLU A 509 19.58 4.63 0.48
N LEU A 510 18.86 5.69 0.89
CA LEU A 510 18.76 6.91 0.09
C LEU A 510 20.13 7.54 -0.12
N ALA A 511 20.45 7.90 -1.36
CA ALA A 511 21.57 8.76 -1.68
C ALA A 511 21.30 10.18 -1.16
N LYS A 512 22.39 10.86 -0.78
CA LYS A 512 22.32 12.25 -0.30
C LYS A 512 22.05 13.22 -1.44
#